data_02b62b6109ebb39fa9055808dd1052f1
#
_entry.id   02b62b6109ebb39fa9055808dd1052f1
#
_cell.length_a   1.000
_cell.length_b   1.000
_cell.length_c   1.000
_cell.angle_alpha   90.00
_cell.angle_beta   90.00
_cell.angle_gamma   90.00
#
_symmetry.space_group_name_H-M   'P 1'
#
loop_
_entity.id
_entity.type
_entity.pdbx_description
1 polymer ?
#
loop_
_entity_poly.entity_id
_entity_poly.type
_entity_poly.pdbx_seq_one_letter_code
_entity_poly.pdbx_strand_id
1 'polypeptide(L)'
;MIKLLDFSKKLFASILVVISLPTLALAGGHGGALSVGDSVGITFWIISIAMVASTVFFIVERDRVSAKWKTSLTVAGLITLIAAVHYFYMREVWVSTGDSPTVFRYIDWLLTVPLQMIEFY
;
A
#
# COMPACT_ATOMS: atom_id res chain seq x y z
N MET A 1 -23.81 -14.92 13.41
CA MET A 1 -23.90 -13.52 13.85
C MET A 1 -22.55 -12.98 14.36
N ILE A 2 -21.87 -13.67 15.28
CA ILE A 2 -20.55 -13.22 15.81
C ILE A 2 -19.48 -13.07 14.73
N LYS A 3 -19.37 -14.01 13.78
CA LYS A 3 -18.42 -13.95 12.67
C LYS A 3 -18.68 -12.79 11.70
N LEU A 4 -19.94 -12.43 11.50
CA LEU A 4 -20.32 -11.31 10.62
C LEU A 4 -19.99 -9.95 11.25
N LEU A 5 -20.19 -9.83 12.57
CA LEU A 5 -19.82 -8.65 13.35
C LEU A 5 -18.29 -8.45 13.41
N ASP A 6 -17.54 -9.54 13.54
CA ASP A 6 -16.07 -9.50 13.55
C ASP A 6 -15.50 -9.16 12.18
N PHE A 7 -16.10 -9.68 11.12
CA PHE A 7 -15.79 -9.32 9.74
C PHE A 7 -16.07 -7.84 9.46
N SER A 8 -17.22 -7.33 9.89
CA SER A 8 -17.60 -5.92 9.74
C SER A 8 -16.64 -4.99 10.46
N LYS A 9 -16.21 -5.33 11.68
CA LYS A 9 -15.23 -4.54 12.46
C LYS A 9 -13.86 -4.52 11.79
N LYS A 10 -13.38 -5.64 11.27
CA LYS A 10 -12.11 -5.73 10.57
C LYS A 10 -12.14 -4.97 9.24
N LEU A 11 -13.24 -5.08 8.51
CA LEU A 11 -13.44 -4.32 7.28
C LEU A 11 -13.45 -2.81 7.56
N PHE A 12 -14.16 -2.39 8.60
CA PHE A 12 -14.22 -0.98 9.01
C PHE A 12 -12.87 -0.46 9.48
N ALA A 13 -12.12 -1.24 10.26
CA ALA A 13 -10.76 -0.90 10.69
C ALA A 13 -9.80 -0.80 9.49
N SER A 14 -9.88 -1.73 8.54
CA SER A 14 -9.07 -1.70 7.31
C SER A 14 -9.39 -0.47 6.44
N ILE A 15 -10.68 -0.15 6.29
CA ILE A 15 -11.13 1.05 5.56
C ILE A 15 -10.63 2.32 6.26
N LEU A 16 -10.67 2.36 7.60
CA LEU A 16 -10.19 3.52 8.36
C LEU A 16 -8.68 3.73 8.20
N VAL A 17 -7.89 2.65 8.22
CA VAL A 17 -6.45 2.69 7.94
C VAL A 17 -6.18 3.18 6.52
N VAL A 18 -6.94 2.70 5.55
CA VAL A 18 -6.82 3.08 4.13
C VAL A 18 -7.16 4.57 3.91
N ILE A 19 -8.19 5.08 4.59
CA ILE A 19 -8.59 6.50 4.49
C ILE A 19 -7.58 7.42 5.19
N SER A 20 -6.95 6.97 6.28
CA SER A 20 -5.97 7.77 7.02
C SER A 20 -4.59 7.83 6.36
N LEU A 21 -4.21 6.83 5.57
CA LEU A 21 -2.93 6.79 4.87
C LEU A 21 -2.71 7.98 3.90
N PRO A 22 -3.67 8.32 3.02
CA PRO A 22 -3.49 9.46 2.14
C PRO A 22 -3.48 10.81 2.87
N THR A 23 -4.21 10.95 3.97
CA THR A 23 -4.16 12.17 4.78
C THR A 23 -2.82 12.36 5.50
N LEU A 24 -2.18 11.27 5.92
CA LEU A 24 -0.85 11.30 6.50
C LEU A 24 0.22 11.65 5.45
N ALA A 25 0.08 11.14 4.23
CA ALA A 25 0.97 11.43 3.12
C ALA A 25 0.79 12.87 2.58
N LEU A 26 -0.45 13.40 2.61
CA LEU A 26 -0.77 14.76 2.17
C LEU A 26 -0.39 15.83 3.22
N ALA A 27 -0.29 15.48 4.50
CA ALA A 27 0.08 16.40 5.58
C ALA A 27 1.58 16.75 5.58
N GLY A 28 2.42 16.03 4.86
CA GLY A 28 3.88 16.20 4.81
C GLY A 28 4.40 17.02 3.63
N GLY A 29 3.58 17.36 2.63
CA GLY A 29 4.08 17.90 1.37
C GLY A 29 3.38 19.17 0.88
N HIS A 30 4.16 20.16 0.52
CA HIS A 30 3.79 21.25 -0.37
C HIS A 30 3.78 20.72 -1.83
N GLY A 31 3.11 19.57 -2.03
CA GLY A 31 3.08 18.90 -3.32
C GLY A 31 2.29 19.71 -4.35
N GLY A 32 2.92 20.04 -5.45
CA GLY A 32 2.24 20.60 -6.60
C GLY A 32 1.09 19.70 -7.06
N ALA A 33 0.01 20.30 -7.58
CA ALA A 33 -1.08 19.53 -8.15
C ALA A 33 -0.60 18.67 -9.32
N LEU A 34 -1.10 17.44 -9.43
CA LEU A 34 -0.84 16.60 -10.61
C LEU A 34 -1.29 17.34 -11.88
N SER A 35 -0.36 17.48 -12.82
CA SER A 35 -0.69 17.97 -14.16
C SER A 35 -1.32 16.83 -14.96
N VAL A 36 -2.35 17.14 -15.74
CA VAL A 36 -3.00 16.16 -16.64
C VAL A 36 -2.03 15.58 -17.68
N GLY A 37 -0.95 16.30 -17.98
CA GLY A 37 0.11 15.85 -18.91
C GLY A 37 1.22 15.02 -18.25
N ASP A 38 1.24 14.91 -16.92
CA ASP A 38 2.26 14.13 -16.20
C ASP A 38 1.85 12.64 -16.08
N SER A 39 2.16 11.88 -17.13
CA SER A 39 1.88 10.44 -17.17
C SER A 39 2.60 9.65 -16.09
N VAL A 40 3.80 10.09 -15.67
CA VAL A 40 4.60 9.42 -14.63
C VAL A 40 3.97 9.64 -13.27
N GLY A 41 3.64 10.86 -12.90
CA GLY A 41 2.95 11.18 -11.65
C GLY A 41 1.58 10.51 -11.54
N ILE A 42 0.82 10.46 -12.64
CA ILE A 42 -0.46 9.75 -12.72
C ILE A 42 -0.25 8.24 -12.49
N THR A 43 0.79 7.65 -13.09
CA THR A 43 1.11 6.23 -12.91
C THR A 43 1.45 5.92 -11.46
N PHE A 44 2.25 6.74 -10.78
CA PHE A 44 2.54 6.60 -9.36
C PHE A 44 1.26 6.62 -8.51
N TRP A 45 0.33 7.51 -8.85
CA TRP A 45 -0.94 7.62 -8.14
C TRP A 45 -1.82 6.37 -8.32
N ILE A 46 -1.96 5.88 -9.55
CA ILE A 46 -2.72 4.66 -9.87
C ILE A 46 -2.13 3.45 -9.15
N ILE A 47 -0.80 3.29 -9.19
CA ILE A 47 -0.11 2.18 -8.51
C ILE A 47 -0.33 2.25 -7.00
N SER A 48 -0.24 3.43 -6.41
CA SER A 48 -0.48 3.62 -4.97
C SER A 48 -1.88 3.16 -4.57
N ILE A 49 -2.91 3.54 -5.31
CA ILE A 49 -4.29 3.11 -5.07
C ILE A 49 -4.43 1.60 -5.26
N ALA A 50 -3.84 1.03 -6.31
CA ALA A 50 -3.88 -0.40 -6.57
C ALA A 50 -3.22 -1.20 -5.42
N MET A 51 -2.10 -0.73 -4.88
CA MET A 51 -1.42 -1.38 -3.74
C MET A 51 -2.25 -1.31 -2.46
N VAL A 52 -2.91 -0.18 -2.20
CA VAL A 52 -3.85 -0.04 -1.07
C VAL A 52 -5.03 -1.01 -1.23
N ALA A 53 -5.63 -1.08 -2.40
CA ALA A 53 -6.73 -2.00 -2.68
C ALA A 53 -6.30 -3.47 -2.52
N SER A 54 -5.10 -3.83 -2.97
CA SER A 54 -4.51 -5.16 -2.79
C SER A 54 -4.29 -5.48 -1.31
N THR A 55 -3.82 -4.53 -0.52
CA THR A 55 -3.66 -4.69 0.94
C THR A 55 -4.99 -5.04 1.60
N VAL A 56 -6.04 -4.29 1.29
CA VAL A 56 -7.38 -4.55 1.82
C VAL A 56 -7.88 -5.94 1.40
N PHE A 57 -7.69 -6.30 0.13
CA PHE A 57 -8.06 -7.61 -0.39
C PHE A 57 -7.37 -8.74 0.39
N PHE A 58 -6.06 -8.70 0.57
CA PHE A 58 -5.33 -9.73 1.29
C PHE A 58 -5.74 -9.85 2.76
N ILE A 59 -5.99 -8.73 3.43
CA ILE A 59 -6.44 -8.73 4.83
C ILE A 59 -7.84 -9.35 4.96
N VAL A 60 -8.75 -9.03 4.06
CA VAL A 60 -10.11 -9.56 4.05
C VAL A 60 -10.12 -11.04 3.69
N GLU A 61 -9.35 -11.45 2.67
CA GLU A 61 -9.30 -12.82 2.20
C GLU A 61 -8.61 -13.76 3.20
N ARG A 62 -7.71 -13.24 4.03
CA ARG A 62 -7.03 -14.00 5.08
C ARG A 62 -7.99 -14.78 5.99
N ASP A 63 -9.17 -14.24 6.28
CA ASP A 63 -10.13 -14.90 7.16
C ASP A 63 -10.93 -16.01 6.46
N ARG A 64 -10.89 -16.07 5.12
CA ARG A 64 -11.60 -17.06 4.29
C ARG A 64 -10.76 -18.29 3.96
N VAL A 65 -9.45 -18.18 4.07
CA VAL A 65 -8.53 -19.27 3.72
C VAL A 65 -8.23 -20.17 4.91
N SER A 66 -7.75 -21.38 4.62
CA SER A 66 -7.28 -22.31 5.64
C SER A 66 -6.07 -21.76 6.40
N ALA A 67 -5.83 -22.24 7.61
CA ALA A 67 -4.75 -21.78 8.49
C ALA A 67 -3.37 -21.78 7.82
N LYS A 68 -3.11 -22.73 6.93
CA LYS A 68 -1.87 -22.87 6.16
C LYS A 68 -1.52 -21.62 5.34
N TRP A 69 -2.51 -20.95 4.75
CA TRP A 69 -2.32 -19.82 3.84
C TRP A 69 -2.44 -18.45 4.51
N LYS A 70 -2.82 -18.41 5.79
CA LYS A 70 -3.02 -17.14 6.53
C LYS A 70 -1.76 -16.32 6.65
N THR A 71 -0.61 -16.96 6.86
CA THR A 71 0.68 -16.28 6.97
C THR A 71 1.06 -15.64 5.62
N SER A 72 0.94 -16.39 4.55
CA SER A 72 1.20 -15.89 3.17
C SER A 72 0.38 -14.63 2.87
N LEU A 73 -0.94 -14.68 3.08
CA LEU A 73 -1.81 -13.52 2.82
C LEU A 73 -1.51 -12.34 3.76
N THR A 74 -1.09 -12.61 5.00
CA THR A 74 -0.69 -11.53 5.92
C THR A 74 0.58 -10.85 5.43
N VAL A 75 1.58 -11.63 5.01
CA VAL A 75 2.84 -11.10 4.48
C VAL A 75 2.61 -10.36 3.17
N ALA A 76 1.82 -10.90 2.26
CA ALA A 76 1.43 -10.21 1.02
C ALA A 76 0.75 -8.87 1.29
N GLY A 77 -0.15 -8.82 2.29
CA GLY A 77 -0.77 -7.58 2.73
C GLY A 77 0.24 -6.56 3.30
N LEU A 78 1.24 -7.01 4.05
CA LEU A 78 2.30 -6.14 4.55
C LEU A 78 3.18 -5.59 3.42
N ILE A 79 3.56 -6.43 2.46
CA ILE A 79 4.35 -6.02 1.30
C ILE A 79 3.62 -4.94 0.51
N THR A 80 2.35 -5.16 0.18
CA THR A 80 1.56 -4.20 -0.59
C THR A 80 1.31 -2.90 0.18
N LEU A 81 1.17 -2.96 1.51
CA LEU A 81 1.03 -1.77 2.37
C LEU A 81 2.31 -0.93 2.37
N ILE A 82 3.47 -1.56 2.56
CA ILE A 82 4.77 -0.88 2.54
C ILE A 82 5.00 -0.25 1.17
N ALA A 83 4.74 -1.00 0.10
CA ALA A 83 4.85 -0.49 -1.26
C ALA A 83 3.92 0.70 -1.52
N ALA A 84 2.66 0.65 -1.06
CA ALA A 84 1.72 1.75 -1.21
C ALA A 84 2.26 3.05 -0.61
N VAL A 85 2.78 3.00 0.63
CA VAL A 85 3.36 4.16 1.31
C VAL A 85 4.56 4.71 0.54
N HIS A 86 5.45 3.83 0.06
CA HIS A 86 6.61 4.25 -0.73
C HIS A 86 6.22 4.88 -2.07
N TYR A 87 5.24 4.34 -2.77
CA TYR A 87 4.78 4.90 -4.05
C TYR A 87 4.10 6.27 -3.87
N PHE A 88 3.36 6.50 -2.79
CA PHE A 88 2.86 7.84 -2.47
C PHE A 88 4.00 8.83 -2.25
N TYR A 89 5.02 8.44 -1.50
CA TYR A 89 6.19 9.29 -1.25
C TYR A 89 7.02 9.54 -2.50
N MET A 90 7.25 8.49 -3.31
CA MET A 90 7.98 8.61 -4.58
C MET A 90 7.25 9.53 -5.57
N ARG A 91 5.92 9.48 -5.59
CA ARG A 91 5.12 10.42 -6.38
C ARG A 91 5.37 11.86 -5.96
N GLU A 92 5.41 12.12 -4.67
CA GLU A 92 5.63 13.46 -4.15
C GLU A 92 7.03 13.99 -4.50
N VAL A 93 8.04 13.14 -4.39
CA VAL A 93 9.40 13.45 -4.83
C VAL A 93 9.43 13.75 -6.34
N TRP A 94 8.77 12.95 -7.16
CA TRP A 94 8.67 13.18 -8.61
C TRP A 94 8.01 14.53 -8.92
N VAL A 95 6.88 14.82 -8.33
CA VAL A 95 6.13 16.08 -8.58
C VAL A 95 6.93 17.31 -8.14
N SER A 96 7.73 17.19 -7.08
CA SER A 96 8.51 18.32 -6.55
C SER A 96 9.85 18.54 -7.27
N THR A 97 10.50 17.47 -7.73
CA THR A 97 11.87 17.53 -8.27
C THR A 97 11.95 17.25 -9.77
N GLY A 98 11.00 16.51 -10.33
CA GLY A 98 11.06 15.98 -11.69
C GLY A 98 12.08 14.85 -11.88
N ASP A 99 12.78 14.45 -10.83
CA ASP A 99 13.81 13.42 -10.87
C ASP A 99 13.28 12.05 -10.46
N SER A 100 13.89 10.99 -11.01
CA SER A 100 13.51 9.61 -10.66
C SER A 100 13.87 9.28 -9.21
N PRO A 101 12.90 8.87 -8.38
CA PRO A 101 13.11 8.56 -6.95
C PRO A 101 13.79 7.20 -6.73
N THR A 102 14.92 6.95 -7.39
CA THR A 102 15.59 5.64 -7.42
C THR A 102 16.04 5.17 -6.04
N VAL A 103 16.52 6.06 -5.18
CA VAL A 103 16.96 5.73 -3.81
C VAL A 103 15.80 5.16 -2.99
N PHE A 104 14.61 5.72 -3.13
CA PHE A 104 13.43 5.27 -2.40
C PHE A 104 12.94 3.88 -2.87
N ARG A 105 13.19 3.51 -4.12
CA ARG A 105 12.95 2.14 -4.61
C ARG A 105 13.86 1.13 -3.91
N TYR A 106 15.13 1.45 -3.71
CA TYR A 106 16.04 0.56 -2.98
C TYR A 106 15.64 0.40 -1.52
N ILE A 107 15.15 1.45 -0.87
CA ILE A 107 14.63 1.38 0.50
C ILE A 107 13.40 0.46 0.56
N ASP A 108 12.47 0.62 -0.38
CA ASP A 108 11.29 -0.26 -0.49
C ASP A 108 11.70 -1.73 -0.66
N TRP A 109 12.59 -2.02 -1.59
CA TRP A 109 13.06 -3.39 -1.85
C TRP A 109 13.80 -4.00 -0.67
N LEU A 110 14.55 -3.21 0.08
CA LEU A 110 15.24 -3.67 1.28
C LEU A 110 14.26 -4.19 2.35
N LEU A 111 13.07 -3.64 2.38
CA LEU A 111 12.01 -4.05 3.29
C LEU A 111 11.13 -5.17 2.69
N THR A 112 10.74 -5.04 1.43
CA THR A 112 9.74 -5.92 0.80
C THR A 112 10.33 -7.24 0.31
N VAL A 113 11.57 -7.28 -0.18
CA VAL A 113 12.20 -8.52 -0.68
C VAL A 113 12.37 -9.58 0.41
N PRO A 114 12.85 -9.27 1.64
CA PRO A 114 12.88 -10.25 2.71
C PRO A 114 11.49 -10.81 3.07
N LEU A 115 10.46 -9.97 3.04
CA LEU A 115 9.08 -10.39 3.27
C LEU A 115 8.58 -11.33 2.18
N GLN A 116 8.93 -11.08 0.91
CA GLN A 116 8.61 -12.01 -0.19
C GLN A 116 9.25 -13.38 0.01
N MET A 117 10.45 -13.45 0.56
CA MET A 117 11.08 -14.75 0.88
C MET A 117 10.29 -15.52 1.94
N ILE A 118 9.70 -14.84 2.92
CA ILE A 118 8.82 -15.46 3.92
C ILE A 118 7.51 -15.94 3.27
N GLU A 119 7.00 -15.23 2.28
CA GLU A 119 5.78 -15.61 1.57
C GLU A 119 5.91 -16.95 0.84
N PHE A 120 7.09 -17.24 0.29
CA PHE A 120 7.37 -18.49 -0.42
C PHE A 120 7.60 -19.71 0.50
N TYR A 121 7.82 -19.50 1.78
CA TYR A 121 8.04 -20.58 2.77
C TYR A 121 6.73 -21.11 3.33
#